data_a9dd53add07782526246085ce69312cd
#
_entry.id   a9dd53add07782526246085ce69312cd
#
_cell.length_a   1.000
_cell.length_b   1.000
_cell.length_c   1.000
_cell.angle_alpha   90.00
_cell.angle_beta   90.00
_cell.angle_gamma   90.00
#
_symmetry.space_group_name_H-M   'P 1'
#
loop_
_entity.id
_entity.type
_entity.pdbx_description
1 polymer ?
#
loop_
_entity_poly.entity_id
_entity_poly.type
_entity_poly.pdbx_seq_one_letter_code
_entity_poly.pdbx_strand_id
1 'polypeptide(L)'
;MKLIRWQRKYLMQNILIAILLVALFVLLSVHAIPRETPVAVAPVEDEPAPPPPPVYELAPFEGRVEHIFFHPLIAYPERAFDGDYQAQGLDDYFVTAKEANALLDALYEKGFMLVDINKMFTVNEDGTLSQNAFLFPVNKKPLVISLDDVNYYEYMLEHGMVSKLVLDSKGEIATESVNLAGETEIRRDLEIIPIIDQFVKDHPDFSFEGAKGVVGLTGYEGILGYRTHADSPNRESEIEAVKPIINRLKETGWTFASHSYAHRNTPDLSYEVLLEDTRKWQAEVQSLIGPTPIYLYPYGSGLKVGDPRLSMLREHGFMMFCHVGVESYIKYTDSAIVLDRRHVDGIAFRQQRELNLDLYDADLIFDPVRDILFE
;
A
#
# COMPACT_ATOMS: atom_id res chain seq x y z
N MET A 1 48.08 -20.50 -65.23
CA MET A 1 47.23 -19.30 -65.21
C MET A 1 45.76 -19.54 -65.60
N LYS A 2 45.40 -20.42 -66.52
CA LYS A 2 44.00 -20.67 -66.93
C LYS A 2 43.18 -21.37 -65.85
N LEU A 3 43.72 -22.27 -65.00
CA LEU A 3 43.01 -23.04 -63.97
C LEU A 3 42.58 -22.14 -62.82
N ILE A 4 43.38 -21.16 -62.38
CA ILE A 4 43.08 -20.24 -61.27
C ILE A 4 41.92 -19.26 -61.66
N ARG A 5 41.83 -18.85 -62.90
CA ARG A 5 40.73 -18.03 -63.41
C ARG A 5 39.41 -18.77 -63.44
N TRP A 6 39.42 -20.07 -63.72
CA TRP A 6 38.23 -20.90 -63.78
C TRP A 6 37.67 -21.14 -62.34
N GLN A 7 38.54 -21.46 -61.36
CA GLN A 7 38.12 -21.62 -59.95
C GLN A 7 37.56 -20.32 -59.34
N ARG A 8 38.12 -19.17 -59.63
CA ARG A 8 37.62 -17.88 -59.23
C ARG A 8 36.20 -17.59 -59.78
N LYS A 9 35.92 -17.96 -61.00
CA LYS A 9 34.65 -17.76 -61.67
C LYS A 9 33.58 -18.65 -61.03
N TYR A 10 33.84 -19.89 -60.67
CA TYR A 10 32.92 -20.77 -59.96
C TYR A 10 32.72 -20.35 -58.53
N LEU A 11 33.72 -19.88 -57.82
CA LEU A 11 33.58 -19.34 -56.47
C LEU A 11 32.69 -18.11 -56.46
N MET A 12 32.86 -17.18 -57.39
CA MET A 12 31.99 -16.01 -57.48
C MET A 12 30.54 -16.36 -57.85
N GLN A 13 30.33 -17.34 -58.73
CA GLN A 13 28.97 -17.82 -59.04
C GLN A 13 28.29 -18.47 -57.85
N ASN A 14 29.00 -19.27 -57.07
CA ASN A 14 28.46 -19.90 -55.86
C ASN A 14 28.15 -18.87 -54.77
N ILE A 15 28.95 -17.85 -54.60
CA ILE A 15 28.68 -16.73 -53.69
C ILE A 15 27.43 -15.96 -54.14
N LEU A 16 27.30 -15.68 -55.42
CA LEU A 16 26.11 -14.97 -55.93
C LEU A 16 24.83 -15.79 -55.76
N ILE A 17 24.88 -17.10 -55.96
CA ILE A 17 23.74 -18.01 -55.72
C ILE A 17 23.38 -18.05 -54.25
N ALA A 18 24.37 -18.10 -53.35
CA ALA A 18 24.15 -18.07 -51.90
C ALA A 18 23.48 -16.78 -51.46
N ILE A 19 23.92 -15.63 -51.97
CA ILE A 19 23.30 -14.33 -51.66
C ILE A 19 21.86 -14.27 -52.18
N LEU A 20 21.59 -14.77 -53.38
CA LEU A 20 20.25 -14.82 -53.94
C LEU A 20 19.31 -15.74 -53.15
N LEU A 21 19.80 -16.87 -52.63
CA LEU A 21 19.05 -17.80 -51.79
C LEU A 21 18.71 -17.18 -50.42
N VAL A 22 19.66 -16.45 -49.83
CA VAL A 22 19.42 -15.71 -48.55
C VAL A 22 18.42 -14.59 -48.79
N ALA A 23 18.53 -13.84 -49.87
CA ALA A 23 17.58 -12.77 -50.23
C ALA A 23 16.15 -13.33 -50.48
N LEU A 24 16.07 -14.48 -51.16
CA LEU A 24 14.78 -15.17 -51.38
C LEU A 24 14.17 -15.69 -50.06
N PHE A 25 14.99 -16.24 -49.16
CA PHE A 25 14.56 -16.70 -47.86
C PHE A 25 14.04 -15.54 -47.00
N VAL A 26 14.74 -14.40 -47.00
CA VAL A 26 14.26 -13.18 -46.29
C VAL A 26 12.96 -12.68 -46.87
N LEU A 27 12.83 -12.66 -48.22
CA LEU A 27 11.58 -12.24 -48.88
C LEU A 27 10.40 -13.17 -48.55
N LEU A 28 10.63 -14.47 -48.51
CA LEU A 28 9.59 -15.46 -48.15
C LEU A 28 9.23 -15.37 -46.69
N SER A 29 10.20 -15.10 -45.77
CA SER A 29 9.97 -14.92 -44.35
C SER A 29 9.12 -13.67 -44.06
N VAL A 30 9.35 -12.58 -44.81
CA VAL A 30 8.54 -11.33 -44.64
C VAL A 30 7.12 -11.50 -45.14
N HIS A 31 6.89 -12.39 -46.14
CA HIS A 31 5.50 -12.67 -46.63
C HIS A 31 4.76 -13.72 -45.80
N ALA A 32 5.46 -14.48 -44.94
CA ALA A 32 4.85 -15.49 -44.06
C ALA A 32 4.42 -14.95 -42.71
N ILE A 33 4.62 -13.66 -42.41
CA ILE A 33 4.09 -13.03 -41.21
C ILE A 33 2.56 -12.90 -41.45
N PRO A 34 1.72 -13.58 -40.65
CA PRO A 34 0.28 -13.39 -40.75
C PRO A 34 -0.02 -11.90 -40.51
N ARG A 35 -0.64 -11.22 -41.47
CA ARG A 35 -1.22 -9.91 -41.19
C ARG A 35 -2.34 -10.16 -40.17
N GLU A 36 -2.13 -9.77 -38.93
CA GLU A 36 -3.20 -9.69 -37.96
C GLU A 36 -4.28 -8.79 -38.55
N THR A 37 -5.43 -9.38 -38.87
CA THR A 37 -6.62 -8.62 -39.16
C THR A 37 -6.93 -7.77 -37.93
N PRO A 38 -7.16 -6.46 -38.05
CA PRO A 38 -7.56 -5.66 -36.91
C PRO A 38 -8.78 -6.32 -36.29
N VAL A 39 -8.61 -6.86 -35.07
CA VAL A 39 -9.74 -7.27 -34.25
C VAL A 39 -10.55 -6.01 -34.07
N ALA A 40 -11.77 -5.99 -34.57
CA ALA A 40 -12.71 -4.92 -34.31
C ALA A 40 -12.87 -4.87 -32.80
N VAL A 41 -12.29 -3.84 -32.18
CA VAL A 41 -12.51 -3.53 -30.76
C VAL A 41 -14.00 -3.26 -30.67
N ALA A 42 -14.75 -4.16 -30.00
CA ALA A 42 -16.13 -3.89 -29.66
C ALA A 42 -16.18 -2.51 -28.97
N PRO A 43 -17.21 -1.70 -29.23
CA PRO A 43 -17.37 -0.44 -28.51
C PRO A 43 -17.28 -0.77 -27.01
N VAL A 44 -16.36 -0.13 -26.30
CA VAL A 44 -16.36 -0.12 -24.83
C VAL A 44 -17.70 0.51 -24.49
N GLU A 45 -18.63 -0.26 -23.93
CA GLU A 45 -19.83 0.32 -23.34
C GLU A 45 -19.30 1.32 -22.30
N ASP A 46 -19.65 2.60 -22.50
CA ASP A 46 -19.31 3.63 -21.51
C ASP A 46 -19.88 3.18 -20.15
N GLU A 47 -19.00 2.85 -19.21
CA GLU A 47 -19.42 2.61 -17.83
C GLU A 47 -20.26 3.82 -17.39
N PRO A 48 -21.45 3.63 -16.81
CA PRO A 48 -22.28 4.74 -16.38
C PRO A 48 -21.46 5.65 -15.46
N ALA A 49 -21.55 6.95 -15.70
CA ALA A 49 -20.84 7.93 -14.86
C ALA A 49 -21.12 7.64 -13.37
N PRO A 50 -20.12 7.71 -12.50
CA PRO A 50 -20.30 7.46 -11.08
C PRO A 50 -21.42 8.37 -10.55
N PRO A 51 -22.25 7.90 -9.62
CA PRO A 51 -23.30 8.72 -9.04
C PRO A 51 -22.69 9.99 -8.42
N PRO A 52 -23.38 11.13 -8.46
CA PRO A 52 -22.88 12.34 -7.82
C PRO A 52 -22.64 12.08 -6.34
N PRO A 53 -21.60 12.70 -5.74
CA PRO A 53 -21.30 12.51 -4.32
C PRO A 53 -22.53 12.87 -3.47
N PRO A 54 -22.79 12.13 -2.40
CA PRO A 54 -23.89 12.41 -1.50
C PRO A 54 -23.80 13.83 -0.92
N VAL A 55 -24.94 14.52 -0.84
CA VAL A 55 -25.02 15.83 -0.18
C VAL A 55 -25.35 15.61 1.28
N TYR A 56 -24.49 16.10 2.17
CA TYR A 56 -24.64 15.95 3.63
C TYR A 56 -25.00 17.28 4.28
N GLU A 57 -25.82 17.22 5.33
CA GLU A 57 -25.88 18.27 6.32
C GLU A 57 -24.61 18.19 7.18
N LEU A 58 -23.80 19.23 7.19
CA LEU A 58 -22.56 19.31 7.93
C LEU A 58 -22.72 20.10 9.21
N ALA A 59 -22.16 19.61 10.31
CA ALA A 59 -22.07 20.31 11.58
C ALA A 59 -20.65 20.22 12.15
N PRO A 60 -20.25 21.14 13.07
CA PRO A 60 -19.01 21.01 13.80
C PRO A 60 -18.97 19.65 14.54
N PHE A 61 -17.91 18.89 14.33
CA PHE A 61 -17.71 17.62 14.99
C PHE A 61 -16.93 17.83 16.30
N GLU A 62 -17.53 17.45 17.41
CA GLU A 62 -16.94 17.57 18.75
C GLU A 62 -16.61 16.21 19.40
N GLY A 63 -16.77 15.13 18.63
CA GLY A 63 -16.54 13.77 19.08
C GLY A 63 -15.08 13.30 18.94
N ARG A 64 -14.89 12.02 19.18
CA ARG A 64 -13.63 11.32 18.94
C ARG A 64 -13.55 10.86 17.48
N VAL A 65 -12.44 11.11 16.81
CA VAL A 65 -12.12 10.52 15.53
C VAL A 65 -11.49 9.16 15.79
N GLU A 66 -12.10 8.11 15.28
CA GLU A 66 -11.52 6.78 15.40
C GLU A 66 -10.33 6.64 14.45
N HIS A 67 -9.28 5.98 14.93
CA HIS A 67 -8.12 5.65 14.12
C HIS A 67 -7.77 4.18 14.35
N ILE A 68 -7.94 3.38 13.32
CA ILE A 68 -7.55 1.96 13.31
C ILE A 68 -6.40 1.73 12.34
N PHE A 69 -5.67 0.64 12.53
CA PHE A 69 -4.62 0.27 11.59
C PHE A 69 -4.55 -1.22 11.32
N PHE A 70 -4.01 -1.52 10.14
CA PHE A 70 -3.75 -2.86 9.63
C PHE A 70 -2.27 -3.01 9.28
N HIS A 71 -1.84 -4.25 9.13
CA HIS A 71 -0.67 -4.65 8.34
C HIS A 71 -1.14 -5.19 6.96
N PRO A 72 -0.22 -5.49 6.01
CA PRO A 72 -0.58 -6.18 4.77
C PRO A 72 -1.43 -7.42 5.03
N LEU A 73 -2.42 -7.67 4.18
CA LEU A 73 -3.35 -8.76 4.40
C LEU A 73 -2.76 -10.13 4.06
N ILE A 74 -3.19 -11.14 4.81
CA ILE A 74 -2.98 -12.54 4.44
C ILE A 74 -3.96 -12.84 3.29
N ALA A 75 -3.40 -12.96 2.08
CA ALA A 75 -4.13 -13.28 0.86
C ALA A 75 -4.38 -14.79 0.71
N TYR A 76 -3.41 -15.61 1.15
CA TYR A 76 -3.44 -17.08 1.07
C TYR A 76 -3.21 -17.68 2.46
N PRO A 77 -4.27 -17.83 3.28
CA PRO A 77 -4.16 -18.29 4.66
C PRO A 77 -3.47 -19.65 4.82
N GLU A 78 -3.55 -20.51 3.80
CA GLU A 78 -2.93 -21.82 3.78
C GLU A 78 -1.39 -21.79 3.85
N ARG A 79 -0.79 -20.65 3.44
CA ARG A 79 0.65 -20.41 3.57
C ARG A 79 1.03 -19.72 4.87
N ALA A 80 0.10 -18.98 5.44
CA ALA A 80 0.34 -18.21 6.66
C ALA A 80 0.13 -19.08 7.91
N PHE A 81 -0.83 -19.99 7.86
CA PHE A 81 -1.24 -20.83 8.99
C PHE A 81 -0.84 -22.30 8.78
N ASP A 82 0.38 -22.52 8.31
CA ASP A 82 0.93 -23.86 8.02
C ASP A 82 1.65 -24.51 9.21
N GLY A 83 1.71 -23.81 10.35
CA GLY A 83 2.32 -24.28 11.59
C GLY A 83 3.84 -24.11 11.65
N ASP A 84 4.43 -23.38 10.74
CA ASP A 84 5.85 -23.03 10.80
C ASP A 84 6.15 -22.01 11.93
N TYR A 85 7.42 -21.56 12.03
CA TYR A 85 7.85 -20.64 13.07
C TYR A 85 7.26 -19.23 12.96
N GLN A 86 6.72 -18.83 11.81
CA GLN A 86 6.08 -17.54 11.58
C GLN A 86 4.56 -17.57 11.83
N ALA A 87 3.93 -18.75 11.74
CA ALA A 87 2.49 -18.89 11.77
C ALA A 87 1.82 -18.21 12.98
N GLN A 88 2.42 -18.31 14.17
CA GLN A 88 1.90 -17.62 15.36
C GLN A 88 1.98 -16.10 15.25
N GLY A 89 3.09 -15.55 14.73
CA GLY A 89 3.22 -14.11 14.51
C GLY A 89 2.27 -13.58 13.46
N LEU A 90 2.03 -14.38 12.40
CA LEU A 90 1.06 -14.04 11.36
C LEU A 90 -0.37 -14.07 11.91
N ASP A 91 -0.70 -15.05 12.74
CA ASP A 91 -2.00 -15.12 13.41
C ASP A 91 -2.19 -13.97 14.42
N ASP A 92 -1.15 -13.54 15.11
CA ASP A 92 -1.24 -12.48 16.11
C ASP A 92 -1.39 -11.08 15.51
N TYR A 93 -0.64 -10.75 14.46
CA TYR A 93 -0.47 -9.38 13.99
C TYR A 93 -1.12 -9.04 12.65
N PHE A 94 -1.70 -10.02 11.96
CA PHE A 94 -2.28 -9.81 10.63
C PHE A 94 -3.74 -10.25 10.57
N VAL A 95 -4.44 -9.78 9.53
CA VAL A 95 -5.80 -10.21 9.21
C VAL A 95 -5.85 -10.81 7.80
N THR A 96 -6.80 -11.70 7.55
CA THR A 96 -7.06 -12.23 6.23
C THR A 96 -7.83 -11.23 5.37
N ALA A 97 -7.73 -11.36 4.05
CA ALA A 97 -8.53 -10.54 3.14
C ALA A 97 -10.05 -10.71 3.38
N LYS A 98 -10.50 -11.88 3.82
CA LYS A 98 -11.89 -12.13 4.19
C LYS A 98 -12.30 -11.37 5.44
N GLU A 99 -11.46 -11.36 6.48
CA GLU A 99 -11.70 -10.61 7.71
C GLU A 99 -11.74 -9.10 7.46
N ALA A 100 -10.84 -8.60 6.60
CA ALA A 100 -10.81 -7.18 6.22
C ALA A 100 -12.10 -6.74 5.52
N ASN A 101 -12.65 -7.54 4.60
CA ASN A 101 -13.94 -7.25 3.97
C ASN A 101 -15.09 -7.23 5.00
N ALA A 102 -15.19 -8.25 5.85
CA ALA A 102 -16.22 -8.32 6.88
C ALA A 102 -16.13 -7.14 7.87
N LEU A 103 -14.92 -6.69 8.18
CA LEU A 103 -14.71 -5.51 9.01
C LEU A 103 -15.20 -4.22 8.34
N LEU A 104 -14.90 -4.02 7.05
CA LEU A 104 -15.37 -2.83 6.31
C LEU A 104 -16.92 -2.78 6.29
N ASP A 105 -17.57 -3.91 6.08
CA ASP A 105 -19.04 -4.03 6.16
C ASP A 105 -19.54 -3.61 7.55
N ALA A 106 -18.94 -4.14 8.62
CA ALA A 106 -19.33 -3.82 10.00
C ALA A 106 -19.12 -2.33 10.33
N LEU A 107 -18.01 -1.73 9.89
CA LEU A 107 -17.75 -0.30 10.08
C LEU A 107 -18.75 0.57 9.31
N TYR A 108 -19.08 0.20 8.09
CA TYR A 108 -20.07 0.90 7.28
C TYR A 108 -21.48 0.83 7.92
N GLU A 109 -21.92 -0.35 8.34
CA GLU A 109 -23.20 -0.54 9.05
C GLU A 109 -23.30 0.25 10.34
N LYS A 110 -22.18 0.44 11.06
CA LYS A 110 -22.09 1.25 12.28
C LYS A 110 -22.01 2.76 12.00
N GLY A 111 -22.05 3.18 10.74
CA GLY A 111 -22.09 4.58 10.31
C GLY A 111 -20.71 5.27 10.31
N PHE A 112 -19.63 4.52 10.27
CA PHE A 112 -18.31 5.11 10.07
C PHE A 112 -18.13 5.63 8.65
N MET A 113 -17.27 6.65 8.49
CA MET A 113 -16.93 7.27 7.21
C MET A 113 -15.48 7.73 7.24
N LEU A 114 -14.74 7.37 6.20
CA LEU A 114 -13.32 7.71 6.06
C LEU A 114 -13.10 9.21 5.98
N VAL A 115 -12.08 9.70 6.67
CA VAL A 115 -11.66 11.11 6.65
C VAL A 115 -10.15 11.23 6.41
N ASP A 116 -9.75 12.30 5.74
CA ASP A 116 -8.34 12.62 5.60
C ASP A 116 -7.82 13.25 6.90
N ILE A 117 -6.92 12.55 7.57
CA ILE A 117 -6.31 12.97 8.82
C ILE A 117 -5.57 14.32 8.69
N ASN A 118 -5.05 14.66 7.51
CA ASN A 118 -4.34 15.91 7.28
C ASN A 118 -5.27 17.14 7.33
N LYS A 119 -6.59 16.98 7.16
CA LYS A 119 -7.57 18.07 7.26
C LYS A 119 -7.89 18.46 8.70
N MET A 120 -7.48 17.66 9.68
CA MET A 120 -7.78 17.89 11.09
C MET A 120 -6.92 18.96 11.74
N PHE A 121 -5.86 19.42 11.09
CA PHE A 121 -4.92 20.39 11.63
C PHE A 121 -4.31 21.27 10.55
N THR A 122 -3.73 22.36 10.99
CA THR A 122 -2.93 23.27 10.15
C THR A 122 -1.58 23.48 10.80
N VAL A 123 -0.53 23.41 9.99
CA VAL A 123 0.81 23.87 10.38
C VAL A 123 0.89 25.35 10.06
N ASN A 124 1.01 26.20 11.08
CA ASN A 124 1.10 27.63 10.94
C ASN A 124 2.48 28.07 10.38
N GLU A 125 2.59 29.30 9.91
CA GLU A 125 3.83 29.84 9.37
C GLU A 125 5.00 29.85 10.38
N ASP A 126 4.69 29.96 11.67
CA ASP A 126 5.66 29.91 12.77
C ASP A 126 6.03 28.48 13.20
N GLY A 127 5.49 27.45 12.51
CA GLY A 127 5.70 26.03 12.81
C GLY A 127 4.88 25.50 13.98
N THR A 128 3.96 26.31 14.55
CA THR A 128 2.98 25.82 15.54
C THR A 128 1.83 25.09 14.87
N LEU A 129 1.06 24.35 15.65
CA LEU A 129 -0.06 23.56 15.17
C LEU A 129 -1.38 24.14 15.68
N SER A 130 -2.34 24.25 14.79
CA SER A 130 -3.71 24.59 15.13
C SER A 130 -4.64 23.44 14.78
N GLN A 131 -5.55 23.12 15.71
CA GLN A 131 -6.66 22.21 15.40
C GLN A 131 -7.65 22.93 14.47
N ASN A 132 -8.01 22.28 13.38
CA ASN A 132 -9.00 22.83 12.48
C ASN A 132 -10.43 22.61 13.01
N ALA A 133 -11.32 23.57 12.73
CA ALA A 133 -12.74 23.32 12.87
C ALA A 133 -13.15 22.23 11.86
N PHE A 134 -13.51 21.07 12.37
CA PHE A 134 -13.84 19.93 11.56
C PHE A 134 -15.36 19.86 11.35
N LEU A 135 -15.82 20.22 10.15
CA LEU A 135 -17.21 20.04 9.74
C LEU A 135 -17.38 18.63 9.18
N PHE A 136 -18.35 17.89 9.73
CA PHE A 136 -18.55 16.50 9.34
C PHE A 136 -20.05 16.18 9.18
N PRO A 137 -20.43 15.19 8.37
CA PRO A 137 -21.82 14.80 8.18
C PRO A 137 -22.51 14.41 9.50
N VAL A 138 -23.66 15.01 9.73
CA VAL A 138 -24.52 14.67 10.87
C VAL A 138 -24.86 13.18 10.80
N ASN A 139 -24.78 12.47 11.91
CA ASN A 139 -25.04 11.03 12.05
C ASN A 139 -24.00 10.08 11.42
N LYS A 140 -22.86 10.58 10.96
CA LYS A 140 -21.70 9.75 10.59
C LYS A 140 -20.62 9.83 11.68
N LYS A 141 -19.76 8.82 11.73
CA LYS A 141 -18.62 8.73 12.66
C LYS A 141 -17.31 8.81 11.87
N PRO A 142 -16.44 9.78 12.12
CA PRO A 142 -15.18 9.88 11.37
C PRO A 142 -14.23 8.76 11.73
N LEU A 143 -13.63 8.17 10.68
CA LEU A 143 -12.69 7.06 10.78
C LEU A 143 -11.43 7.37 9.95
N VAL A 144 -10.26 7.18 10.56
CA VAL A 144 -8.99 7.11 9.87
C VAL A 144 -8.55 5.64 9.83
N ILE A 145 -8.11 5.18 8.66
CA ILE A 145 -7.45 3.89 8.50
C ILE A 145 -6.01 4.15 8.11
N SER A 146 -5.05 3.57 8.83
CA SER A 146 -3.64 3.54 8.42
C SER A 146 -3.17 2.10 8.21
N LEU A 147 -2.15 1.96 7.38
CA LEU A 147 -1.59 0.67 6.98
C LEU A 147 -0.11 0.72 7.28
N ASP A 148 0.35 -0.11 8.21
CA ASP A 148 1.76 -0.21 8.54
C ASP A 148 2.44 -1.23 7.62
N ASP A 149 3.74 -1.08 7.34
CA ASP A 149 4.56 -2.04 6.59
C ASP A 149 4.09 -2.39 5.16
N VAL A 150 3.50 -1.44 4.43
CA VAL A 150 3.09 -1.68 3.04
C VAL A 150 4.32 -1.72 2.10
N ASN A 151 5.25 -2.58 2.46
CA ASN A 151 6.51 -2.79 1.77
C ASN A 151 6.57 -4.18 1.12
N TYR A 152 5.77 -5.13 1.61
CA TYR A 152 5.75 -6.53 1.20
C TYR A 152 7.17 -7.12 1.27
N TYR A 153 7.65 -7.30 2.50
CA TYR A 153 8.96 -7.87 2.81
C TYR A 153 9.09 -9.31 2.28
N GLU A 154 10.31 -9.76 2.06
CA GLU A 154 10.54 -11.09 1.51
C GLU A 154 9.87 -12.21 2.32
N TYR A 155 9.92 -12.13 3.66
CA TYR A 155 9.25 -13.11 4.50
C TYR A 155 7.71 -13.12 4.31
N MET A 156 7.09 -11.98 4.01
CA MET A 156 5.65 -11.89 3.75
C MET A 156 5.25 -12.63 2.48
N LEU A 157 6.11 -12.60 1.45
CA LEU A 157 5.85 -13.28 0.18
C LEU A 157 5.80 -14.79 0.34
N GLU A 158 6.64 -15.34 1.21
CA GLU A 158 6.69 -16.76 1.51
C GLU A 158 5.46 -17.23 2.31
N HIS A 159 4.85 -16.31 3.07
CA HIS A 159 3.77 -16.60 4.02
C HIS A 159 2.38 -16.10 3.57
N GLY A 160 2.16 -16.03 2.27
CA GLY A 160 0.80 -15.87 1.73
C GLY A 160 0.30 -14.45 1.56
N MET A 161 1.16 -13.44 1.62
CA MET A 161 0.84 -12.07 1.26
C MET A 161 1.08 -11.80 -0.23
N VAL A 162 0.60 -10.67 -0.73
CA VAL A 162 0.80 -10.25 -2.13
C VAL A 162 2.23 -9.80 -2.36
N SER A 163 2.68 -9.80 -3.63
CA SER A 163 4.06 -9.44 -3.97
C SER A 163 4.28 -7.94 -4.07
N LYS A 164 3.34 -7.22 -4.65
CA LYS A 164 3.40 -5.76 -4.84
C LYS A 164 2.07 -5.17 -5.30
N LEU A 165 1.94 -3.86 -5.18
CA LEU A 165 0.87 -3.11 -5.83
C LEU A 165 1.22 -2.89 -7.31
N VAL A 166 0.21 -2.98 -8.16
CA VAL A 166 0.31 -2.73 -9.61
C VAL A 166 -0.89 -1.93 -10.08
N LEU A 167 -0.86 -1.45 -11.33
CA LEU A 167 -2.07 -1.00 -12.03
C LEU A 167 -2.61 -2.14 -12.88
N ASP A 168 -3.91 -2.38 -12.79
CA ASP A 168 -4.60 -3.31 -13.68
C ASP A 168 -4.77 -2.72 -15.09
N SER A 169 -5.41 -3.48 -16.00
CA SER A 169 -5.64 -3.05 -17.38
C SER A 169 -6.54 -1.80 -17.52
N LYS A 170 -7.23 -1.41 -16.43
CA LYS A 170 -8.07 -0.20 -16.38
C LYS A 170 -7.35 0.98 -15.72
N GLY A 171 -6.10 0.79 -15.26
CA GLY A 171 -5.32 1.79 -14.51
C GLY A 171 -5.75 1.94 -13.05
N GLU A 172 -6.47 0.96 -12.50
CA GLU A 172 -6.84 0.94 -11.08
C GLU A 172 -5.80 0.18 -10.25
N ILE A 173 -5.68 0.53 -8.97
CA ILE A 173 -4.78 -0.18 -8.06
C ILE A 173 -5.26 -1.63 -7.90
N ALA A 174 -4.32 -2.55 -8.09
CA ALA A 174 -4.47 -3.98 -7.92
C ALA A 174 -3.20 -4.55 -7.27
N THR A 175 -3.18 -5.84 -7.01
CA THR A 175 -2.02 -6.56 -6.51
C THR A 175 -1.51 -7.56 -7.51
N GLU A 176 -0.20 -7.74 -7.59
CA GLU A 176 0.43 -8.92 -8.17
C GLU A 176 0.74 -9.90 -7.04
N SER A 177 0.39 -11.15 -7.22
CA SER A 177 0.64 -12.22 -6.27
C SER A 177 0.95 -13.54 -6.98
N VAL A 178 1.53 -14.49 -6.24
CA VAL A 178 1.73 -15.86 -6.70
C VAL A 178 0.73 -16.75 -5.97
N ASN A 179 -0.24 -17.30 -6.68
CA ASN A 179 -1.30 -18.13 -6.12
C ASN A 179 -0.78 -19.50 -5.61
N LEU A 180 -1.66 -20.31 -5.01
CA LEU A 180 -1.30 -21.63 -4.46
C LEU A 180 -0.80 -22.62 -5.51
N ALA A 181 -1.14 -22.40 -6.79
CA ALA A 181 -0.64 -23.21 -7.91
C ALA A 181 0.74 -22.75 -8.43
N GLY A 182 1.31 -21.66 -7.88
CA GLY A 182 2.57 -21.07 -8.33
C GLY A 182 2.43 -20.16 -9.55
N GLU A 183 1.22 -19.75 -9.89
CA GLU A 183 0.95 -18.87 -11.03
C GLU A 183 0.85 -17.42 -10.57
N THR A 184 1.41 -16.52 -11.37
CA THR A 184 1.25 -15.07 -11.12
C THR A 184 -0.14 -14.62 -11.52
N GLU A 185 -0.81 -13.89 -10.64
CA GLU A 185 -2.13 -13.33 -10.88
C GLU A 185 -2.20 -11.85 -10.48
N ILE A 186 -3.10 -11.10 -11.12
CA ILE A 186 -3.40 -9.70 -10.77
C ILE A 186 -4.83 -9.66 -10.27
N ARG A 187 -5.00 -9.19 -9.01
CA ARG A 187 -6.31 -9.18 -8.33
C ARG A 187 -6.50 -7.90 -7.52
N ARG A 188 -7.78 -7.61 -7.18
CA ARG A 188 -8.17 -6.42 -6.41
C ARG A 188 -8.80 -6.74 -5.06
N ASP A 189 -8.88 -8.01 -4.70
CA ASP A 189 -9.58 -8.52 -3.52
C ASP A 189 -8.65 -9.23 -2.52
N LEU A 190 -7.33 -9.07 -2.68
CA LEU A 190 -6.32 -9.75 -1.86
C LEU A 190 -5.59 -8.82 -0.88
N GLU A 191 -5.77 -7.50 -0.99
CA GLU A 191 -5.08 -6.52 -0.16
C GLU A 191 -6.00 -5.34 0.17
N ILE A 192 -5.81 -4.75 1.35
CA ILE A 192 -6.70 -3.72 1.91
C ILE A 192 -6.83 -2.48 1.03
N ILE A 193 -5.76 -2.07 0.33
CA ILE A 193 -5.77 -0.88 -0.52
C ILE A 193 -6.78 -1.03 -1.67
N PRO A 194 -6.66 -2.01 -2.58
CA PRO A 194 -7.64 -2.18 -3.64
C PRO A 194 -9.02 -2.61 -3.13
N ILE A 195 -9.10 -3.28 -1.96
CA ILE A 195 -10.39 -3.60 -1.31
C ILE A 195 -11.10 -2.32 -0.89
N ILE A 196 -10.44 -1.38 -0.20
CA ILE A 196 -11.02 -0.09 0.18
C ILE A 196 -11.38 0.74 -1.06
N ASP A 197 -10.54 0.72 -2.10
CA ASP A 197 -10.84 1.42 -3.35
C ASP A 197 -12.14 0.92 -3.98
N GLN A 198 -12.34 -0.40 -4.01
CA GLN A 198 -13.58 -0.99 -4.51
C GLN A 198 -14.75 -0.71 -3.56
N PHE A 199 -14.53 -0.86 -2.25
CA PHE A 199 -15.58 -0.62 -1.24
C PHE A 199 -16.12 0.81 -1.32
N VAL A 200 -15.26 1.82 -1.45
CA VAL A 200 -15.67 3.22 -1.62
C VAL A 200 -16.36 3.46 -2.97
N LYS A 201 -15.99 2.74 -4.02
CA LYS A 201 -16.69 2.79 -5.31
C LYS A 201 -18.14 2.28 -5.19
N ASP A 202 -18.32 1.20 -4.43
CA ASP A 202 -19.62 0.57 -4.20
C ASP A 202 -20.46 1.32 -3.15
N HIS A 203 -19.78 1.97 -2.18
CA HIS A 203 -20.34 2.75 -1.08
C HIS A 203 -19.73 4.16 -1.03
N PRO A 204 -20.10 5.08 -1.96
CA PRO A 204 -19.51 6.42 -2.03
C PRO A 204 -19.68 7.24 -0.75
N ASP A 205 -20.68 6.91 0.07
CA ASP A 205 -20.96 7.52 1.37
C ASP A 205 -20.11 6.94 2.52
N PHE A 206 -19.19 6.04 2.25
CA PHE A 206 -18.16 5.59 3.18
C PHE A 206 -16.90 6.48 3.17
N SER A 207 -16.79 7.40 2.22
CA SER A 207 -15.64 8.30 2.08
C SER A 207 -16.07 9.76 2.10
N PHE A 208 -15.54 10.56 3.01
CA PHE A 208 -15.76 12.00 3.06
C PHE A 208 -14.74 12.71 2.17
N GLU A 209 -15.23 13.42 1.16
CA GLU A 209 -14.42 14.17 0.18
C GLU A 209 -13.33 13.33 -0.50
N GLY A 210 -13.59 12.05 -0.71
CA GLY A 210 -12.68 11.13 -1.40
C GLY A 210 -11.54 10.57 -0.55
N ALA A 211 -11.54 10.78 0.78
CA ALA A 211 -10.53 10.23 1.68
C ALA A 211 -10.52 8.71 1.65
N LYS A 212 -9.33 8.11 1.72
CA LYS A 212 -9.13 6.65 1.77
C LYS A 212 -8.43 6.24 3.07
N GLY A 213 -7.12 6.43 3.12
CA GLY A 213 -6.33 6.06 4.28
C GLY A 213 -4.90 6.56 4.19
N VAL A 214 -4.09 6.10 5.12
CA VAL A 214 -2.68 6.49 5.28
C VAL A 214 -1.80 5.26 5.09
N VAL A 215 -0.90 5.31 4.12
CA VAL A 215 0.04 4.22 3.79
C VAL A 215 1.36 4.47 4.51
N GLY A 216 1.65 3.67 5.54
CA GLY A 216 2.89 3.70 6.32
C GLY A 216 3.98 2.88 5.65
N LEU A 217 5.10 3.54 5.34
CA LEU A 217 6.20 2.93 4.61
C LEU A 217 7.49 2.97 5.42
N THR A 218 8.15 1.84 5.52
CA THR A 218 9.57 1.75 5.86
C THR A 218 10.43 1.89 4.59
N GLY A 219 11.75 1.74 4.68
CA GLY A 219 12.61 1.91 3.51
C GLY A 219 13.57 0.74 3.25
N TYR A 220 13.84 -0.10 4.23
CA TYR A 220 14.98 -1.04 4.17
C TYR A 220 14.85 -2.16 3.13
N GLU A 221 13.64 -2.51 2.69
CA GLU A 221 13.41 -3.42 1.56
C GLU A 221 12.63 -2.74 0.40
N GLY A 222 12.62 -1.42 0.36
CA GLY A 222 11.88 -0.65 -0.64
C GLY A 222 10.44 -0.36 -0.22
N ILE A 223 9.56 -0.04 -1.16
CA ILE A 223 8.17 0.39 -0.90
C ILE A 223 7.18 -0.27 -1.85
N LEU A 224 5.97 -0.55 -1.38
CA LEU A 224 4.85 -1.06 -2.17
C LEU A 224 5.17 -2.37 -2.95
N GLY A 225 6.18 -3.13 -2.50
CA GLY A 225 6.68 -4.34 -3.15
C GLY A 225 7.78 -4.11 -4.18
N TYR A 226 8.20 -2.87 -4.39
CA TYR A 226 9.30 -2.49 -5.28
C TYR A 226 10.59 -2.30 -4.48
N ARG A 227 11.66 -2.94 -4.88
CA ARG A 227 12.96 -2.94 -4.18
C ARG A 227 13.74 -1.66 -4.46
N THR A 228 13.22 -0.51 -3.98
CA THR A 228 13.74 0.85 -4.23
C THR A 228 14.86 1.27 -3.27
N HIS A 229 15.24 0.43 -2.28
CA HIS A 229 16.28 0.70 -1.31
C HIS A 229 17.69 0.77 -1.96
N ALA A 230 18.62 1.46 -1.31
CA ALA A 230 19.92 1.82 -1.89
C ALA A 230 20.75 0.60 -2.36
N ASP A 231 20.67 -0.52 -1.65
CA ASP A 231 21.47 -1.72 -1.95
C ASP A 231 20.81 -2.64 -2.99
N SER A 232 19.64 -2.29 -3.52
CA SER A 232 18.96 -3.08 -4.55
C SER A 232 19.71 -2.99 -5.89
N PRO A 233 20.03 -4.12 -6.54
CA PRO A 233 20.72 -4.11 -7.85
C PRO A 233 19.85 -3.54 -8.98
N ASN A 234 18.52 -3.52 -8.81
CA ASN A 234 17.56 -3.04 -9.79
C ASN A 234 16.91 -1.70 -9.38
N ARG A 235 17.50 -1.00 -8.42
CA ARG A 235 16.92 0.18 -7.77
C ARG A 235 16.33 1.20 -8.75
N GLU A 236 17.06 1.56 -9.81
CA GLU A 236 16.61 2.58 -10.75
C GLU A 236 15.35 2.15 -11.52
N SER A 237 15.29 0.92 -12.00
CA SER A 237 14.12 0.39 -12.69
C SER A 237 12.91 0.22 -11.74
N GLU A 238 13.16 -0.18 -10.50
CA GLU A 238 12.11 -0.30 -9.47
C GLU A 238 11.53 1.08 -9.09
N ILE A 239 12.37 2.12 -9.00
CA ILE A 239 11.92 3.50 -8.80
C ILE A 239 11.03 3.97 -9.95
N GLU A 240 11.42 3.73 -11.20
CA GLU A 240 10.57 4.13 -12.34
C GLU A 240 9.25 3.35 -12.37
N ALA A 241 9.28 2.08 -12.02
CA ALA A 241 8.10 1.22 -12.01
C ALA A 241 7.09 1.57 -10.89
N VAL A 242 7.54 2.04 -9.71
CA VAL A 242 6.66 2.39 -8.59
C VAL A 242 6.00 3.75 -8.73
N LYS A 243 6.57 4.68 -9.49
CA LYS A 243 6.04 6.05 -9.64
C LYS A 243 4.58 6.12 -10.09
N PRO A 244 4.12 5.37 -11.11
CA PRO A 244 2.71 5.37 -11.50
C PRO A 244 1.79 4.91 -10.37
N ILE A 245 2.22 3.96 -9.54
CA ILE A 245 1.47 3.45 -8.40
C ILE A 245 1.31 4.54 -7.34
N ILE A 246 2.41 5.20 -6.97
CA ILE A 246 2.40 6.32 -6.02
C ILE A 246 1.47 7.44 -6.49
N ASN A 247 1.55 7.81 -7.77
CA ASN A 247 0.69 8.84 -8.34
C ASN A 247 -0.78 8.44 -8.27
N ARG A 248 -1.10 7.20 -8.66
CA ARG A 248 -2.47 6.71 -8.63
C ARG A 248 -3.04 6.68 -7.21
N LEU A 249 -2.27 6.22 -6.23
CA LEU A 249 -2.67 6.25 -4.81
C LEU A 249 -3.04 7.68 -4.37
N LYS A 250 -2.20 8.67 -4.68
CA LYS A 250 -2.47 10.08 -4.35
C LYS A 250 -3.73 10.61 -5.04
N GLU A 251 -3.89 10.32 -6.33
CA GLU A 251 -5.06 10.73 -7.13
C GLU A 251 -6.37 10.18 -6.58
N THR A 252 -6.32 9.00 -5.97
CA THR A 252 -7.50 8.31 -5.44
C THR A 252 -7.77 8.55 -3.97
N GLY A 253 -7.02 9.45 -3.31
CA GLY A 253 -7.29 9.88 -1.93
C GLY A 253 -6.48 9.16 -0.85
N TRP A 254 -5.44 8.41 -1.21
CA TRP A 254 -4.48 7.85 -0.28
C TRP A 254 -3.41 8.88 0.08
N THR A 255 -3.01 8.87 1.34
CA THR A 255 -1.89 9.67 1.86
C THR A 255 -0.77 8.74 2.35
N PHE A 256 0.41 9.31 2.60
CA PHE A 256 1.56 8.51 3.01
C PHE A 256 2.09 8.95 4.38
N ALA A 257 2.73 8.02 5.09
CA ALA A 257 3.38 8.28 6.36
C ALA A 257 4.74 7.61 6.43
N SER A 258 5.61 8.13 7.30
CA SER A 258 6.82 7.43 7.70
C SER A 258 6.50 6.33 8.71
N HIS A 259 7.07 5.14 8.50
CA HIS A 259 7.12 4.07 9.49
C HIS A 259 8.57 3.76 9.90
N SER A 260 9.40 4.80 10.04
CA SER A 260 10.88 4.78 10.13
C SER A 260 11.55 4.14 8.89
N TYR A 261 12.88 4.16 8.81
CA TYR A 261 13.59 3.47 7.74
C TYR A 261 13.70 1.97 8.01
N ALA A 262 14.19 1.60 9.18
CA ALA A 262 14.60 0.24 9.49
C ALA A 262 13.66 -0.50 10.45
N HIS A 263 12.43 0.00 10.65
CA HIS A 263 11.42 -0.60 11.53
C HIS A 263 11.96 -0.94 12.93
N ARG A 264 12.69 -0.01 13.56
CA ARG A 264 13.25 -0.21 14.89
C ARG A 264 12.37 0.42 15.97
N ASN A 265 12.36 -0.16 17.17
CA ASN A 265 11.64 0.42 18.30
C ASN A 265 12.24 1.80 18.66
N THR A 266 11.55 2.88 18.33
CA THR A 266 12.05 4.25 18.40
C THR A 266 12.52 4.66 19.80
N PRO A 267 11.85 4.31 20.92
CA PRO A 267 12.33 4.62 22.27
C PRO A 267 13.73 4.09 22.59
N ASP A 268 14.13 2.98 21.99
CA ASP A 268 15.41 2.30 22.27
C ASP A 268 16.58 2.90 21.46
N LEU A 269 16.31 3.80 20.51
CA LEU A 269 17.35 4.37 19.65
C LEU A 269 18.05 5.56 20.33
N SER A 270 19.36 5.70 20.13
CA SER A 270 20.05 6.96 20.46
C SER A 270 19.58 8.06 19.50
N TYR A 271 19.88 9.33 19.86
CA TYR A 271 19.58 10.47 19.01
C TYR A 271 20.22 10.34 17.63
N GLU A 272 21.48 9.94 17.56
CA GLU A 272 22.25 9.81 16.32
C GLU A 272 21.71 8.70 15.43
N VAL A 273 21.32 7.58 16.03
CA VAL A 273 20.76 6.44 15.28
C VAL A 273 19.40 6.80 14.70
N LEU A 274 18.52 7.47 15.46
CA LEU A 274 17.23 7.90 14.96
C LEU A 274 17.37 8.99 13.89
N LEU A 275 18.33 9.92 14.04
CA LEU A 275 18.61 10.94 13.03
C LEU A 275 19.08 10.31 11.72
N GLU A 276 19.94 9.32 11.76
CA GLU A 276 20.42 8.61 10.58
C GLU A 276 19.29 7.82 9.91
N ASP A 277 18.47 7.11 10.69
CA ASP A 277 17.27 6.40 10.21
C ASP A 277 16.31 7.35 9.49
N THR A 278 16.04 8.51 10.10
CA THR A 278 15.18 9.55 9.54
C THR A 278 15.72 10.09 8.22
N ARG A 279 17.01 10.39 8.15
CA ARG A 279 17.66 10.90 6.93
C ARG A 279 17.63 9.87 5.80
N LYS A 280 17.86 8.60 6.11
CA LYS A 280 17.74 7.51 5.15
C LYS A 280 16.31 7.40 4.62
N TRP A 281 15.33 7.41 5.51
CA TRP A 281 13.93 7.39 5.10
C TRP A 281 13.59 8.56 4.16
N GLN A 282 14.04 9.77 4.49
CA GLN A 282 13.83 10.93 3.63
C GLN A 282 14.50 10.80 2.27
N ALA A 283 15.72 10.29 2.24
CA ALA A 283 16.47 10.11 1.00
C ALA A 283 15.90 9.03 0.08
N GLU A 284 15.39 7.94 0.62
CA GLU A 284 15.00 6.75 -0.14
C GLU A 284 13.49 6.59 -0.31
N VAL A 285 12.68 7.10 0.63
CA VAL A 285 11.21 6.99 0.60
C VAL A 285 10.57 8.34 0.32
N GLN A 286 10.84 9.37 1.16
CA GLN A 286 10.22 10.68 0.98
C GLN A 286 10.54 11.30 -0.39
N SER A 287 11.72 11.05 -0.93
CA SER A 287 12.09 11.50 -2.28
C SER A 287 11.17 10.96 -3.39
N LEU A 288 10.50 9.84 -3.16
CA LEU A 288 9.55 9.21 -4.09
C LEU A 288 8.11 9.64 -3.82
N ILE A 289 7.70 9.62 -2.55
CA ILE A 289 6.31 9.90 -2.16
C ILE A 289 6.04 11.39 -1.87
N GLY A 290 7.06 12.23 -1.77
CA GLY A 290 6.93 13.62 -1.30
C GLY A 290 6.90 13.73 0.24
N PRO A 291 6.87 14.97 0.77
CA PRO A 291 6.85 15.21 2.20
C PRO A 291 5.54 14.75 2.84
N THR A 292 5.63 14.28 4.09
CA THR A 292 4.49 13.96 4.93
C THR A 292 4.74 14.43 6.36
N PRO A 293 3.71 14.96 7.05
CA PRO A 293 3.83 15.34 8.46
C PRO A 293 3.59 14.14 9.42
N ILE A 294 3.28 12.94 8.91
CA ILE A 294 2.83 11.80 9.70
C ILE A 294 3.97 10.82 9.95
N TYR A 295 4.19 10.47 11.22
CA TYR A 295 5.13 9.44 11.67
C TYR A 295 4.38 8.37 12.46
N LEU A 296 4.32 7.16 11.92
CA LEU A 296 3.75 5.98 12.57
C LEU A 296 4.88 5.27 13.29
N TYR A 297 4.79 5.15 14.61
CA TYR A 297 5.86 4.51 15.38
C TYR A 297 5.86 2.99 15.16
N PRO A 298 7.01 2.39 14.74
CA PRO A 298 7.17 0.94 14.79
C PRO A 298 6.87 0.40 16.19
N TYR A 299 6.25 -0.77 16.26
CA TYR A 299 5.80 -1.41 17.51
C TYR A 299 4.81 -0.56 18.34
N GLY A 300 4.29 0.52 17.80
CA GLY A 300 3.33 1.39 18.46
C GLY A 300 3.90 2.19 19.65
N SER A 301 5.16 2.05 19.95
CA SER A 301 5.83 2.73 21.07
C SER A 301 6.58 3.97 20.60
N GLY A 302 6.27 5.12 21.18
CA GLY A 302 6.86 6.38 20.75
C GLY A 302 7.53 7.21 21.83
N LEU A 303 8.02 8.35 21.40
CA LEU A 303 8.73 9.30 22.24
C LEU A 303 7.75 10.15 23.04
N LYS A 304 8.14 10.52 24.26
CA LYS A 304 7.35 11.43 25.10
C LYS A 304 7.52 12.87 24.62
N VAL A 305 6.48 13.68 24.81
CA VAL A 305 6.56 15.13 24.61
C VAL A 305 7.68 15.69 25.50
N GLY A 306 8.58 16.45 24.88
CA GLY A 306 9.79 16.98 25.53
C GLY A 306 11.06 16.13 25.34
N ASP A 307 10.99 14.98 24.73
CA ASP A 307 12.17 14.21 24.31
C ASP A 307 12.92 14.96 23.18
N PRO A 308 14.24 15.19 23.28
CA PRO A 308 15.00 15.89 22.23
C PRO A 308 14.90 15.22 20.85
N ARG A 309 14.70 13.90 20.80
CA ARG A 309 14.51 13.16 19.55
C ARG A 309 13.18 13.50 18.88
N LEU A 310 12.13 13.82 19.65
CA LEU A 310 10.88 14.30 19.09
C LEU A 310 11.05 15.67 18.41
N SER A 311 11.85 16.55 19.02
CA SER A 311 12.18 17.86 18.42
C SER A 311 12.95 17.68 17.11
N MET A 312 13.90 16.75 17.07
CA MET A 312 14.63 16.40 15.85
C MET A 312 13.68 15.88 14.76
N LEU A 313 12.75 14.96 15.06
CA LEU A 313 11.77 14.49 14.08
C LEU A 313 10.91 15.64 13.54
N ARG A 314 10.56 16.61 14.38
CA ARG A 314 9.85 17.84 13.95
C ARG A 314 10.67 18.71 13.02
N GLU A 315 11.94 18.90 13.30
CA GLU A 315 12.88 19.65 12.42
C GLU A 315 12.99 18.96 11.04
N HIS A 316 12.72 17.65 10.98
CA HIS A 316 12.63 16.87 9.75
C HIS A 316 11.24 16.85 9.12
N GLY A 317 10.28 17.64 9.64
CA GLY A 317 8.95 17.87 9.03
C GLY A 317 7.84 16.99 9.57
N PHE A 318 8.10 16.08 10.54
CA PHE A 318 7.05 15.28 11.16
C PHE A 318 6.35 16.06 12.28
N MET A 319 5.04 16.12 12.24
CA MET A 319 4.22 16.89 13.19
C MET A 319 3.21 16.02 13.92
N MET A 320 2.81 14.90 13.31
CA MET A 320 1.83 13.96 13.83
C MET A 320 2.52 12.63 14.16
N PHE A 321 2.39 12.20 15.40
CA PHE A 321 3.07 11.04 15.95
C PHE A 321 2.05 10.02 16.42
N CYS A 322 1.97 8.88 15.71
CA CYS A 322 0.95 7.87 15.91
C CYS A 322 1.52 6.69 16.72
N HIS A 323 0.97 6.49 17.89
CA HIS A 323 1.23 5.34 18.77
C HIS A 323 0.19 4.24 18.57
N VAL A 324 0.23 3.22 19.40
CA VAL A 324 -0.80 2.20 19.53
C VAL A 324 -1.40 2.23 20.93
N GLY A 325 -2.73 2.21 21.01
CA GLY A 325 -3.48 2.19 22.25
C GLY A 325 -4.75 1.35 22.12
N VAL A 326 -5.40 1.12 23.27
CA VAL A 326 -6.67 0.35 23.31
C VAL A 326 -7.89 1.19 22.91
N GLU A 327 -7.72 2.49 22.88
CA GLU A 327 -8.73 3.47 22.44
C GLU A 327 -8.04 4.52 21.57
N SER A 328 -8.73 5.02 20.55
CA SER A 328 -8.24 6.15 19.77
C SER A 328 -8.19 7.39 20.65
N TYR A 329 -7.04 8.03 20.66
CA TYR A 329 -6.76 9.23 21.44
C TYR A 329 -6.04 10.24 20.56
N ILE A 330 -6.34 11.52 20.75
CA ILE A 330 -5.65 12.59 20.06
C ILE A 330 -5.38 13.75 21.01
N LYS A 331 -4.17 14.24 21.04
CA LYS A 331 -3.74 15.39 21.82
C LYS A 331 -2.96 16.35 20.96
N TYR A 332 -3.46 17.59 20.89
CA TYR A 332 -2.77 18.71 20.29
C TYR A 332 -1.88 19.38 21.32
N THR A 333 -0.64 19.64 20.95
CA THR A 333 0.29 20.51 21.68
C THR A 333 0.75 21.62 20.72
N ASP A 334 1.39 22.67 21.23
CA ASP A 334 1.92 23.77 20.38
C ASP A 334 2.95 23.26 19.35
N SER A 335 3.44 22.06 19.54
CA SER A 335 4.58 21.53 18.79
C SER A 335 4.39 20.17 18.14
N ALA A 336 3.36 19.43 18.50
CA ALA A 336 3.13 18.09 17.97
C ALA A 336 1.67 17.65 18.19
N ILE A 337 1.18 16.81 17.31
CA ILE A 337 -0.04 16.04 17.51
C ILE A 337 0.40 14.64 17.89
N VAL A 338 -0.08 14.16 19.03
CA VAL A 338 0.16 12.81 19.51
C VAL A 338 -1.16 12.07 19.52
N LEU A 339 -1.20 10.91 18.90
CA LEU A 339 -2.42 10.12 18.83
C LEU A 339 -2.15 8.63 18.99
N ASP A 340 -3.15 7.91 19.48
CA ASP A 340 -3.16 6.45 19.58
C ASP A 340 -4.08 5.87 18.52
N ARG A 341 -3.68 4.73 17.97
CA ARG A 341 -4.41 3.94 16.99
C ARG A 341 -4.77 2.59 17.61
N ARG A 342 -5.95 2.08 17.26
CA ARG A 342 -6.40 0.74 17.67
C ARG A 342 -5.96 -0.26 16.60
N HIS A 343 -5.29 -1.33 17.00
CA HIS A 343 -4.88 -2.37 16.06
C HIS A 343 -6.05 -3.28 15.68
N VAL A 344 -6.06 -3.73 14.43
CA VAL A 344 -6.98 -4.74 13.93
C VAL A 344 -6.15 -5.92 13.48
N ASP A 345 -6.16 -6.97 14.27
CA ASP A 345 -5.34 -8.16 14.13
C ASP A 345 -5.89 -9.34 14.96
N GLY A 346 -5.22 -10.48 14.91
CA GLY A 346 -5.65 -11.65 15.67
C GLY A 346 -5.63 -11.45 17.19
N ILE A 347 -4.70 -10.64 17.72
CA ILE A 347 -4.70 -10.28 19.15
C ILE A 347 -5.98 -9.50 19.50
N ALA A 348 -6.32 -8.49 18.70
CA ALA A 348 -7.54 -7.71 18.91
C ALA A 348 -8.78 -8.57 18.83
N PHE A 349 -8.86 -9.50 17.87
CA PHE A 349 -9.99 -10.41 17.72
C PHE A 349 -10.15 -11.37 18.90
N ARG A 350 -9.07 -11.80 19.53
CA ARG A 350 -9.13 -12.75 20.67
C ARG A 350 -9.20 -12.08 22.02
N GLN A 351 -8.41 -11.01 22.24
CA GLN A 351 -8.18 -10.46 23.57
C GLN A 351 -8.89 -9.12 23.83
N GLN A 352 -9.35 -8.44 22.79
CA GLN A 352 -9.97 -7.11 22.89
C GLN A 352 -11.40 -7.07 22.33
N ARG A 353 -12.10 -8.19 22.32
CA ARG A 353 -13.46 -8.32 21.76
C ARG A 353 -14.42 -7.28 22.32
N GLU A 354 -14.52 -7.18 23.65
CA GLU A 354 -15.41 -6.23 24.31
C GLU A 354 -15.02 -4.76 24.06
N LEU A 355 -13.73 -4.48 23.98
CA LEU A 355 -13.21 -3.14 23.70
C LEU A 355 -13.53 -2.67 22.28
N ASN A 356 -13.66 -3.60 21.35
CA ASN A 356 -13.86 -3.32 19.92
C ASN A 356 -15.32 -3.40 19.48
N LEU A 357 -16.29 -3.69 20.38
CA LEU A 357 -17.71 -3.79 20.02
C LEU A 357 -18.31 -2.51 19.43
N ASP A 358 -17.72 -1.36 19.70
CA ASP A 358 -18.10 -0.10 19.05
C ASP A 358 -17.70 -0.04 17.57
N LEU A 359 -16.68 -0.79 17.16
CA LEU A 359 -16.18 -0.90 15.79
C LEU A 359 -16.74 -2.13 15.07
N TYR A 360 -16.62 -3.30 15.68
CA TYR A 360 -17.04 -4.59 15.11
C TYR A 360 -17.29 -5.63 16.19
N ASP A 361 -18.00 -6.69 15.83
CA ASP A 361 -18.09 -7.91 16.62
C ASP A 361 -17.11 -8.95 16.07
N ALA A 362 -16.09 -9.29 16.86
CA ALA A 362 -15.04 -10.22 16.44
C ALA A 362 -15.59 -11.61 16.08
N ASP A 363 -16.67 -12.07 16.70
CA ASP A 363 -17.29 -13.38 16.41
C ASP A 363 -17.92 -13.44 15.01
N LEU A 364 -18.25 -12.28 14.41
CA LEU A 364 -18.78 -12.18 13.05
C LEU A 364 -17.70 -12.00 11.98
N ILE A 365 -16.51 -11.57 12.38
CA ILE A 365 -15.41 -11.23 11.49
C ILE A 365 -14.38 -12.35 11.40
N PHE A 366 -14.07 -12.98 12.54
CA PHE A 366 -13.02 -13.99 12.68
C PHE A 366 -13.15 -15.10 11.63
N ASP A 367 -12.06 -15.35 10.90
CA ASP A 367 -12.03 -16.40 9.89
C ASP A 367 -11.68 -17.77 10.53
N PRO A 368 -12.57 -18.77 10.44
CA PRO A 368 -12.31 -20.11 10.98
C PRO A 368 -11.03 -20.79 10.46
N VAL A 369 -10.48 -20.31 9.34
CA VAL A 369 -9.20 -20.84 8.82
C VAL A 369 -8.06 -20.70 9.83
N ARG A 370 -8.14 -19.75 10.78
CA ARG A 370 -7.16 -19.57 11.85
C ARG A 370 -7.12 -20.74 12.84
N ASP A 371 -8.22 -21.50 12.97
CA ASP A 371 -8.31 -22.63 13.88
C ASP A 371 -7.38 -23.80 13.49
N ILE A 372 -6.89 -23.83 12.22
CA ILE A 372 -5.92 -24.81 11.73
C ILE A 372 -4.63 -24.82 12.58
N LEU A 373 -4.24 -23.67 13.16
CA LEU A 373 -3.05 -23.58 14.03
C LEU A 373 -3.21 -24.30 15.37
N PHE A 374 -4.45 -24.62 15.78
CA PHE A 374 -4.76 -25.16 17.11
C PHE A 374 -5.27 -26.62 17.05
N GLU A 375 -5.33 -27.23 15.84
CA GLU A 375 -5.58 -28.65 15.62
C GLU A 375 -4.28 -29.49 15.65
#